data_ef8933c378456d8d9ab7e9bf79f5fb90
#
_entry.id   ef8933c378456d8d9ab7e9bf79f5fb90
#
_cell.length_a   1.000
_cell.length_b   1.000
_cell.length_c   1.000
_cell.angle_alpha   90.00
_cell.angle_beta   90.00
_cell.angle_gamma   90.00
#
_symmetry.space_group_name_H-M   'P 1'
#
loop_
_entity.id
_entity.type
_entity.pdbx_description
1 polymer ?
#
loop_
_entity_poly.entity_id
_entity_poly.type
_entity_poly.pdbx_seq_one_letter_code
_entity_poly.pdbx_strand_id
1 'polypeptide(L)'
;MHEIILCKLGEVVLKGLNRHSFETKLMSNIRRRTSRFGRFKIYSRQSTIYVEPLEDTCDLDGAYAACRQVFGIIAIARAQPCQKSKEAIFDCARTYLGQALTDAKSFKVETRRADKTFPMGSIQLSQWVGGALHDAFPHLKVDVHHPELTVHVEVREDAAYVHAPAESAAGGLPIGMGGSAVSLLSGGIDSPVSSYMIAKRGVQLEMIHFASPPYTSQLAREKVLQLARELTPWTGRLTVYIIPFTEIQEEIRRSCPEDHFTLIMRRFMMRLADRLARELHCKALVTGECLGQVASQTMDALRVSEDVTDLPVLRPVIGMDKEEIVRLARHIGTFDTSILPYEDCCTVFTPPHPKTKPNVEEVREMEAVLDVEGLCDRAMAGRDVVKVRY
;
A
#
# COMPACT_ATOMS: atom_id res chain seq x y z
N MET A 1 30.86 -11.29 -7.96
CA MET A 1 29.51 -10.74 -8.30
C MET A 1 28.77 -10.57 -6.99
N HIS A 2 28.15 -9.41 -6.78
CA HIS A 2 27.40 -9.13 -5.53
C HIS A 2 26.04 -9.81 -5.55
N GLU A 3 25.52 -10.11 -4.37
CA GLU A 3 24.12 -10.51 -4.19
C GLU A 3 23.20 -9.41 -4.70
N ILE A 4 22.08 -9.78 -5.32
CA ILE A 4 21.09 -8.86 -5.89
C ILE A 4 19.68 -9.17 -5.42
N ILE A 5 18.75 -8.24 -5.67
CA ILE A 5 17.34 -8.47 -5.40
C ILE A 5 16.60 -8.68 -6.73
N LEU A 6 15.81 -9.74 -6.79
CA LEU A 6 14.91 -10.06 -7.91
C LEU A 6 13.48 -9.72 -7.50
N CYS A 7 12.87 -8.73 -8.16
CA CYS A 7 11.49 -8.33 -7.95
C CYS A 7 10.62 -8.89 -9.09
N LYS A 8 9.76 -9.86 -8.79
CA LYS A 8 8.85 -10.47 -9.78
C LYS A 8 7.61 -9.59 -9.95
N LEU A 9 7.27 -9.33 -11.22
CA LEU A 9 6.11 -8.52 -11.56
C LEU A 9 4.82 -9.32 -11.44
N GLY A 10 3.77 -8.67 -10.89
CA GLY A 10 2.42 -9.21 -10.81
C GLY A 10 1.54 -8.77 -11.98
N GLU A 11 0.43 -8.10 -11.70
CA GLU A 11 -0.55 -7.62 -12.69
C GLU A 11 0.04 -6.71 -13.80
N VAL A 12 1.23 -6.15 -13.56
CA VAL A 12 1.94 -5.29 -14.53
C VAL A 12 2.18 -6.01 -15.84
N VAL A 13 2.43 -7.33 -15.82
CA VAL A 13 2.66 -8.13 -17.05
C VAL A 13 1.44 -8.22 -17.95
N LEU A 14 0.24 -8.02 -17.39
CA LEU A 14 -1.04 -8.10 -18.10
C LEU A 14 -1.45 -6.78 -18.80
N LYS A 15 -0.61 -5.73 -18.72
CA LYS A 15 -0.96 -4.38 -19.21
C LYS A 15 -0.77 -4.18 -20.72
N GLY A 16 -0.48 -5.24 -21.47
CA GLY A 16 -0.37 -5.20 -22.93
C GLY A 16 0.59 -4.08 -23.40
N LEU A 17 0.14 -3.23 -24.30
CA LEU A 17 0.93 -2.12 -24.86
C LEU A 17 1.39 -1.10 -23.81
N ASN A 18 0.68 -0.96 -22.70
CA ASN A 18 1.03 -0.02 -21.62
C ASN A 18 2.08 -0.59 -20.65
N ARG A 19 2.48 -1.84 -20.80
CA ARG A 19 3.38 -2.53 -19.88
C ARG A 19 4.67 -1.75 -19.63
N HIS A 20 5.30 -1.21 -20.66
CA HIS A 20 6.54 -0.44 -20.53
C HIS A 20 6.39 0.77 -19.61
N SER A 21 5.28 1.51 -19.73
CA SER A 21 4.95 2.65 -18.86
C SER A 21 4.82 2.23 -17.38
N PHE A 22 4.13 1.12 -17.13
CA PHE A 22 4.00 0.55 -15.76
C PHE A 22 5.33 0.09 -15.18
N GLU A 23 6.17 -0.60 -15.96
CA GLU A 23 7.51 -1.02 -15.54
C GLU A 23 8.42 0.17 -15.24
N THR A 24 8.40 1.20 -16.10
CA THR A 24 9.16 2.44 -15.90
C THR A 24 8.76 3.14 -14.60
N LYS A 25 7.44 3.25 -14.35
CA LYS A 25 6.93 3.83 -13.11
C LYS A 25 7.31 3.00 -11.89
N LEU A 26 7.23 1.68 -11.99
CA LEU A 26 7.62 0.77 -10.92
C LEU A 26 9.12 0.90 -10.59
N MET A 27 9.98 0.91 -11.59
CA MET A 27 11.43 1.14 -11.40
C MET A 27 11.72 2.50 -10.76
N SER A 28 10.97 3.54 -11.13
CA SER A 28 11.06 4.86 -10.48
C SER A 28 10.65 4.81 -9.01
N ASN A 29 9.58 4.08 -8.68
CA ASN A 29 9.13 3.90 -7.31
C ASN A 29 10.15 3.11 -6.48
N ILE A 30 10.71 2.02 -7.04
CA ILE A 30 11.79 1.24 -6.40
C ILE A 30 13.00 2.14 -6.15
N ARG A 31 13.49 2.87 -7.17
CA ARG A 31 14.65 3.77 -7.04
C ARG A 31 14.48 4.77 -5.91
N ARG A 32 13.31 5.38 -5.80
CA ARG A 32 12.99 6.32 -4.72
C ARG A 32 13.02 5.67 -3.34
N ARG A 33 12.58 4.40 -3.26
CA ARG A 33 12.54 3.66 -1.99
C ARG A 33 13.91 3.19 -1.54
N THR A 34 14.73 2.75 -2.48
CA THR A 34 16.05 2.17 -2.18
C THR A 34 17.16 3.21 -2.03
N SER A 35 16.94 4.47 -2.48
CA SER A 35 17.98 5.51 -2.52
C SER A 35 18.64 5.83 -1.17
N ARG A 36 17.98 5.57 -0.06
CA ARG A 36 18.54 5.77 1.30
C ARG A 36 19.42 4.61 1.77
N PHE A 37 19.40 3.50 1.07
CA PHE A 37 20.16 2.29 1.40
C PHE A 37 21.43 2.13 0.54
N GLY A 38 21.71 3.09 -0.34
CA GLY A 38 22.86 3.09 -1.22
C GLY A 38 22.51 3.33 -2.69
N ARG A 39 23.49 3.13 -3.54
CA ARG A 39 23.35 3.28 -4.98
C ARG A 39 23.09 1.93 -5.62
N PHE A 40 21.97 1.81 -6.33
CA PHE A 40 21.55 0.58 -6.99
C PHE A 40 21.31 0.83 -8.48
N LYS A 41 21.75 -0.11 -9.30
CA LYS A 41 21.34 -0.23 -10.70
C LYS A 41 20.02 -0.97 -10.75
N ILE A 42 18.99 -0.33 -11.32
CA ILE A 42 17.64 -0.88 -11.41
C ILE A 42 17.23 -0.97 -12.86
N TYR A 43 16.93 -2.19 -13.30
CA TYR A 43 16.54 -2.47 -14.69
C TYR A 43 15.53 -3.62 -14.76
N SER A 44 14.74 -3.67 -15.84
CA SER A 44 13.73 -4.71 -16.07
C SER A 44 14.14 -5.63 -17.20
N ARG A 45 13.99 -6.93 -16.99
CA ARG A 45 14.13 -7.96 -18.02
C ARG A 45 13.16 -9.11 -17.76
N GLN A 46 12.48 -9.57 -18.82
CA GLN A 46 11.63 -10.77 -18.78
C GLN A 46 10.71 -10.87 -17.54
N SER A 47 9.94 -9.80 -17.29
CA SER A 47 8.99 -9.72 -16.15
C SER A 47 9.63 -9.76 -14.75
N THR A 48 10.91 -9.42 -14.67
CA THR A 48 11.65 -9.30 -13.41
C THR A 48 12.37 -7.96 -13.39
N ILE A 49 12.27 -7.22 -12.28
CA ILE A 49 13.12 -6.06 -12.02
C ILE A 49 14.28 -6.52 -11.14
N TYR A 50 15.47 -6.15 -11.56
CA TYR A 50 16.73 -6.41 -10.89
C TYR A 50 17.13 -5.16 -10.12
N VAL A 51 17.51 -5.33 -8.85
CA VAL A 51 18.07 -4.27 -8.00
C VAL A 51 19.47 -4.73 -7.60
N GLU A 52 20.47 -4.19 -8.28
CA GLU A 52 21.87 -4.59 -8.18
C GLU A 52 22.67 -3.50 -7.44
N PRO A 53 23.33 -3.81 -6.32
CA PRO A 53 24.16 -2.84 -5.62
C PRO A 53 25.35 -2.43 -6.49
N LEU A 54 25.66 -1.15 -6.53
CA LEU A 54 26.81 -0.61 -7.27
C LEU A 54 28.05 -0.48 -6.39
N GLU A 55 27.91 -0.61 -5.08
CA GLU A 55 28.98 -0.44 -4.09
C GLU A 55 28.79 -1.46 -2.95
N ASP A 56 29.88 -1.91 -2.34
CA ASP A 56 29.87 -2.85 -1.20
C ASP A 56 29.21 -2.25 0.06
N THR A 57 29.13 -0.92 0.12
CA THR A 57 28.52 -0.18 1.24
C THR A 57 26.99 -0.12 1.20
N CYS A 58 26.37 -0.65 0.13
CA CYS A 58 24.90 -0.67 0.03
C CYS A 58 24.28 -1.58 1.11
N ASP A 59 23.28 -1.07 1.81
CA ASP A 59 22.42 -1.86 2.70
C ASP A 59 21.39 -2.64 1.87
N LEU A 60 21.74 -3.88 1.54
CA LEU A 60 20.88 -4.77 0.75
C LEU A 60 19.66 -5.25 1.57
N ASP A 61 19.79 -5.41 2.90
CA ASP A 61 18.70 -5.81 3.80
C ASP A 61 17.62 -4.74 3.83
N GLY A 62 18.00 -3.50 4.05
CA GLY A 62 17.08 -2.37 4.04
C GLY A 62 16.44 -2.16 2.67
N ALA A 63 17.20 -2.31 1.58
CA ALA A 63 16.67 -2.23 0.22
C ALA A 63 15.67 -3.35 -0.07
N TYR A 64 15.94 -4.59 0.38
CA TYR A 64 15.04 -5.73 0.24
C TYR A 64 13.71 -5.49 0.97
N ALA A 65 13.79 -5.11 2.25
CA ALA A 65 12.60 -4.80 3.05
C ALA A 65 11.76 -3.67 2.42
N ALA A 66 12.41 -2.62 1.91
CA ALA A 66 11.74 -1.52 1.22
C ALA A 66 11.07 -1.97 -0.09
N CYS A 67 11.74 -2.78 -0.91
CA CYS A 67 11.17 -3.32 -2.16
C CYS A 67 9.95 -4.21 -1.91
N ARG A 68 9.92 -4.96 -0.82
CA ARG A 68 8.81 -5.83 -0.43
C ARG A 68 7.49 -5.08 -0.21
N GLN A 69 7.56 -3.79 0.12
CA GLN A 69 6.41 -2.91 0.33
C GLN A 69 6.04 -2.08 -0.92
N VAL A 70 6.73 -2.27 -2.05
CA VAL A 70 6.43 -1.52 -3.28
C VAL A 70 5.32 -2.21 -4.07
N PHE A 71 4.21 -1.50 -4.28
CA PHE A 71 3.12 -2.01 -5.11
C PHE A 71 3.54 -2.23 -6.56
N GLY A 72 3.15 -3.37 -7.11
CA GLY A 72 3.55 -3.88 -8.42
C GLY A 72 4.49 -5.09 -8.36
N ILE A 73 5.12 -5.33 -7.21
CA ILE A 73 5.97 -6.50 -6.95
C ILE A 73 5.13 -7.57 -6.24
N ILE A 74 4.99 -8.76 -6.84
CA ILE A 74 4.20 -9.85 -6.25
C ILE A 74 5.05 -10.80 -5.41
N ALA A 75 6.32 -10.98 -5.81
CA ALA A 75 7.26 -11.82 -5.09
C ALA A 75 8.68 -11.26 -5.22
N ILE A 76 9.51 -11.51 -4.23
CA ILE A 76 10.86 -10.96 -4.12
C ILE A 76 11.81 -12.06 -3.62
N ALA A 77 13.02 -12.09 -4.17
CA ALA A 77 14.07 -12.98 -3.72
C ALA A 77 15.43 -12.29 -3.72
N ARG A 78 16.29 -12.68 -2.82
CA ARG A 78 17.74 -12.45 -2.94
C ARG A 78 18.34 -13.52 -3.82
N ALA A 79 19.24 -13.16 -4.67
CA ALA A 79 19.87 -14.09 -5.60
C ALA A 79 21.36 -13.81 -5.77
N GLN A 80 22.12 -14.87 -5.85
CA GLN A 80 23.54 -14.80 -6.20
C GLN A 80 23.71 -15.02 -7.71
N PRO A 81 24.21 -14.02 -8.47
CA PRO A 81 24.57 -14.21 -9.86
C PRO A 81 25.85 -15.05 -10.00
N CYS A 82 25.90 -15.88 -11.03
CA CYS A 82 27.05 -16.68 -11.36
C CYS A 82 27.21 -16.86 -12.88
N GLN A 83 28.33 -17.42 -13.33
CA GLN A 83 28.57 -17.74 -14.74
C GLN A 83 27.58 -18.80 -15.23
N LYS A 84 27.26 -18.77 -16.53
CA LYS A 84 26.38 -19.72 -17.19
C LYS A 84 27.10 -21.03 -17.54
N SER A 85 27.53 -21.77 -16.54
CA SER A 85 27.98 -23.15 -16.66
C SER A 85 27.36 -23.97 -15.53
N LYS A 86 27.18 -25.27 -15.76
CA LYS A 86 26.58 -26.15 -14.76
C LYS A 86 27.44 -26.24 -13.50
N GLU A 87 28.77 -26.20 -13.67
CA GLU A 87 29.76 -26.23 -12.60
C GLU A 87 29.68 -24.94 -11.75
N ALA A 88 29.66 -23.76 -12.39
CA ALA A 88 29.53 -22.48 -11.67
C ALA A 88 28.19 -22.33 -10.96
N ILE A 89 27.11 -22.86 -11.54
CA ILE A 89 25.79 -22.90 -10.91
C ILE A 89 25.79 -23.77 -9.66
N PHE A 90 26.40 -24.96 -9.74
CA PHE A 90 26.58 -25.86 -8.62
C PHE A 90 27.40 -25.21 -7.48
N ASP A 91 28.57 -24.68 -7.81
CA ASP A 91 29.45 -24.02 -6.84
C ASP A 91 28.77 -22.82 -6.17
N CYS A 92 28.03 -22.04 -6.97
CA CYS A 92 27.19 -20.94 -6.45
C CYS A 92 26.11 -21.45 -5.49
N ALA A 93 25.37 -22.49 -5.86
CA ALA A 93 24.32 -23.06 -5.01
C ALA A 93 24.89 -23.63 -3.71
N ARG A 94 26.00 -24.38 -3.81
CA ARG A 94 26.69 -24.95 -2.66
C ARG A 94 27.19 -23.89 -1.68
N THR A 95 27.74 -22.79 -2.20
CA THR A 95 28.34 -21.73 -1.36
C THR A 95 27.27 -20.80 -0.82
N TYR A 96 26.39 -20.29 -1.68
CA TYR A 96 25.40 -19.28 -1.32
C TYR A 96 24.26 -19.82 -0.44
N LEU A 97 23.78 -21.04 -0.73
CA LEU A 97 22.73 -21.69 0.02
C LEU A 97 23.27 -22.76 0.98
N GLY A 98 24.59 -22.81 1.22
CA GLY A 98 25.25 -23.85 2.00
C GLY A 98 24.67 -24.05 3.39
N GLN A 99 24.39 -22.98 4.13
CA GLN A 99 23.75 -23.07 5.44
C GLN A 99 22.34 -23.64 5.35
N ALA A 100 21.53 -23.12 4.41
CA ALA A 100 20.15 -23.61 4.22
C ALA A 100 20.12 -25.09 3.77
N LEU A 101 21.09 -25.51 2.95
CA LEU A 101 21.26 -26.92 2.55
C LEU A 101 21.73 -27.80 3.72
N THR A 102 22.54 -27.27 4.63
CA THR A 102 22.97 -27.98 5.83
C THR A 102 21.84 -28.21 6.83
N ASP A 103 20.97 -27.20 6.97
CA ASP A 103 19.87 -27.22 7.95
C ASP A 103 18.64 -28.01 7.48
N ALA A 104 18.44 -28.14 6.16
CA ALA A 104 17.30 -28.85 5.58
C ALA A 104 17.48 -30.37 5.65
N LYS A 105 16.35 -31.09 5.68
CA LYS A 105 16.31 -32.57 5.59
C LYS A 105 16.02 -33.06 4.17
N SER A 106 15.33 -32.25 3.40
CA SER A 106 14.98 -32.58 2.03
C SER A 106 15.04 -31.36 1.12
N PHE A 107 15.34 -31.58 -0.16
CA PHE A 107 15.43 -30.52 -1.13
C PHE A 107 15.01 -30.96 -2.52
N LYS A 108 14.79 -29.96 -3.38
CA LYS A 108 14.76 -30.10 -4.86
C LYS A 108 15.49 -28.95 -5.51
N VAL A 109 15.89 -29.14 -6.76
CA VAL A 109 16.36 -28.06 -7.64
C VAL A 109 15.30 -27.78 -8.69
N GLU A 110 14.95 -26.51 -8.87
CA GLU A 110 14.00 -26.06 -9.87
C GLU A 110 14.63 -25.04 -10.80
N THR A 111 14.82 -25.41 -12.06
CA THR A 111 15.48 -24.57 -13.05
C THR A 111 14.46 -23.91 -13.97
N ARG A 112 14.59 -22.59 -14.14
CA ARG A 112 13.93 -21.82 -15.20
C ARG A 112 14.96 -21.32 -16.21
N ARG A 113 14.77 -21.65 -17.49
CA ARG A 113 15.68 -21.27 -18.55
C ARG A 113 15.00 -20.32 -19.53
N ALA A 114 15.38 -19.06 -19.50
CA ALA A 114 14.98 -18.06 -20.49
C ALA A 114 15.96 -18.02 -21.68
N ASP A 115 17.26 -18.21 -21.45
CA ASP A 115 18.27 -18.35 -22.48
C ASP A 115 18.21 -19.77 -23.10
N LYS A 116 17.66 -19.85 -24.30
CA LYS A 116 17.54 -21.12 -25.03
C LYS A 116 18.86 -21.60 -25.68
N THR A 117 19.89 -20.77 -25.70
CA THR A 117 21.23 -21.14 -26.20
C THR A 117 22.06 -21.93 -25.18
N PHE A 118 21.64 -21.93 -23.90
CA PHE A 118 22.29 -22.72 -22.86
C PHE A 118 22.21 -24.24 -23.20
N PRO A 119 23.32 -24.99 -23.11
CA PRO A 119 23.41 -26.36 -23.68
C PRO A 119 22.44 -27.38 -23.08
N MET A 120 22.00 -27.18 -21.82
CA MET A 120 21.14 -28.13 -21.12
C MET A 120 19.68 -27.63 -21.02
N GLY A 121 18.74 -28.54 -21.11
CA GLY A 121 17.33 -28.28 -20.81
C GLY A 121 17.13 -28.01 -19.30
N SER A 122 16.00 -27.35 -18.93
CA SER A 122 15.72 -27.03 -17.53
C SER A 122 15.69 -28.28 -16.64
N ILE A 123 15.05 -29.35 -17.09
CA ILE A 123 14.96 -30.62 -16.33
C ILE A 123 16.33 -31.24 -16.16
N GLN A 124 17.12 -31.30 -17.25
CA GLN A 124 18.49 -31.87 -17.23
C GLN A 124 19.39 -31.09 -16.25
N LEU A 125 19.32 -29.75 -16.27
CA LEU A 125 20.09 -28.92 -15.35
C LEU A 125 19.68 -29.12 -13.91
N SER A 126 18.35 -29.19 -13.64
CA SER A 126 17.85 -29.48 -12.30
C SER A 126 18.33 -30.83 -11.78
N GLN A 127 18.32 -31.85 -12.61
CA GLN A 127 18.81 -33.20 -12.26
C GLN A 127 20.30 -33.21 -11.99
N TRP A 128 21.08 -32.55 -12.85
CA TRP A 128 22.53 -32.51 -12.70
C TRP A 128 22.95 -31.74 -11.44
N VAL A 129 22.42 -30.54 -11.24
CA VAL A 129 22.72 -29.73 -10.04
C VAL A 129 22.21 -30.44 -8.78
N GLY A 130 21.03 -31.06 -8.84
CA GLY A 130 20.45 -31.81 -7.74
C GLY A 130 21.30 -33.01 -7.33
N GLY A 131 21.82 -33.79 -8.30
CA GLY A 131 22.74 -34.88 -8.05
C GLY A 131 24.04 -34.41 -7.40
N ALA A 132 24.67 -33.37 -7.99
CA ALA A 132 25.92 -32.81 -7.45
C ALA A 132 25.74 -32.21 -6.03
N LEU A 133 24.57 -31.60 -5.71
CA LEU A 133 24.29 -31.14 -4.36
C LEU A 133 24.04 -32.29 -3.40
N HIS A 134 23.37 -33.36 -3.83
CA HIS A 134 23.18 -34.55 -2.99
C HIS A 134 24.54 -35.22 -2.66
N ASP A 135 25.44 -35.29 -3.60
CA ASP A 135 26.81 -35.82 -3.35
C ASP A 135 27.58 -34.93 -2.37
N ALA A 136 27.42 -33.61 -2.45
CA ALA A 136 28.05 -32.64 -1.55
C ALA A 136 27.43 -32.59 -0.14
N PHE A 137 26.14 -32.92 -0.04
CA PHE A 137 25.35 -32.92 1.21
C PHE A 137 24.61 -34.26 1.40
N PRO A 138 25.31 -35.36 1.79
CA PRO A 138 24.75 -36.72 1.79
C PRO A 138 23.58 -36.93 2.77
N HIS A 139 23.37 -36.03 3.73
CA HIS A 139 22.24 -36.09 4.65
C HIS A 139 20.91 -35.66 4.01
N LEU A 140 20.97 -34.90 2.89
CA LEU A 140 19.80 -34.39 2.20
C LEU A 140 19.08 -35.48 1.39
N LYS A 141 17.76 -35.57 1.56
CA LYS A 141 16.90 -36.40 0.71
C LYS A 141 16.36 -35.56 -0.46
N VAL A 142 16.36 -36.12 -1.65
CA VAL A 142 15.66 -35.49 -2.77
C VAL A 142 14.18 -35.74 -2.64
N ASP A 143 13.38 -34.68 -2.50
CA ASP A 143 11.91 -34.73 -2.47
C ASP A 143 11.35 -33.71 -3.46
N VAL A 144 10.77 -34.21 -4.55
CA VAL A 144 10.25 -33.37 -5.64
C VAL A 144 8.85 -32.83 -5.34
N HIS A 145 8.13 -33.41 -4.39
CA HIS A 145 6.76 -33.05 -4.05
C HIS A 145 6.64 -32.14 -2.84
N HIS A 146 7.37 -32.46 -1.76
CA HIS A 146 7.29 -31.74 -0.47
C HIS A 146 8.69 -31.42 0.10
N PRO A 147 9.56 -30.72 -0.67
CA PRO A 147 10.89 -30.38 -0.19
C PRO A 147 10.81 -29.33 0.92
N GLU A 148 11.70 -29.44 1.91
CA GLU A 148 11.92 -28.35 2.89
C GLU A 148 12.62 -27.15 2.25
N LEU A 149 13.54 -27.40 1.30
CA LEU A 149 14.23 -26.36 0.55
C LEU A 149 14.10 -26.57 -0.97
N THR A 150 13.68 -25.55 -1.68
CA THR A 150 13.77 -25.52 -3.14
C THR A 150 14.94 -24.60 -3.57
N VAL A 151 15.93 -25.15 -4.20
CA VAL A 151 17.00 -24.39 -4.83
C VAL A 151 16.52 -23.93 -6.21
N HIS A 152 16.31 -22.63 -6.38
CA HIS A 152 15.92 -22.06 -7.65
C HIS A 152 17.15 -21.66 -8.48
N VAL A 153 17.17 -22.07 -9.73
CA VAL A 153 18.20 -21.71 -10.73
C VAL A 153 17.51 -21.01 -11.89
N GLU A 154 17.84 -19.76 -12.14
CA GLU A 154 17.34 -19.01 -13.30
C GLU A 154 18.46 -18.76 -14.30
N VAL A 155 18.45 -19.42 -15.47
CA VAL A 155 19.42 -19.17 -16.54
C VAL A 155 18.86 -18.10 -17.47
N ARG A 156 19.51 -16.93 -17.46
CA ARG A 156 19.16 -15.76 -18.25
C ARG A 156 20.24 -15.50 -19.34
N GLU A 157 20.04 -14.48 -20.17
CA GLU A 157 20.97 -14.16 -21.26
C GLU A 157 22.37 -13.82 -20.76
N ASP A 158 22.49 -13.03 -19.68
CA ASP A 158 23.76 -12.51 -19.19
C ASP A 158 24.42 -13.39 -18.12
N ALA A 159 23.63 -14.01 -17.25
CA ALA A 159 24.11 -14.76 -16.09
C ALA A 159 23.13 -15.86 -15.69
N ALA A 160 23.57 -16.75 -14.83
CA ALA A 160 22.68 -17.58 -14.05
C ALA A 160 22.51 -16.98 -12.65
N TYR A 161 21.37 -17.23 -12.04
CA TYR A 161 21.00 -16.73 -10.71
C TYR A 161 20.54 -17.89 -9.85
N VAL A 162 21.11 -17.99 -8.65
CA VAL A 162 20.72 -19.00 -7.67
C VAL A 162 20.05 -18.30 -6.49
N HIS A 163 18.90 -18.81 -6.06
CA HIS A 163 18.17 -18.26 -4.91
C HIS A 163 17.33 -19.30 -4.19
N ALA A 164 16.99 -19.02 -2.95
CA ALA A 164 15.96 -19.70 -2.18
C ALA A 164 14.54 -19.35 -2.69
N PRO A 165 13.45 -19.95 -2.19
CA PRO A 165 12.10 -19.58 -2.55
C PRO A 165 11.86 -18.07 -2.38
N ALA A 166 11.17 -17.48 -3.36
CA ALA A 166 10.81 -16.07 -3.29
C ALA A 166 9.73 -15.84 -2.24
N GLU A 167 9.85 -14.76 -1.48
CA GLU A 167 8.85 -14.31 -0.53
C GLU A 167 7.74 -13.50 -1.20
N SER A 168 6.53 -13.55 -0.63
CA SER A 168 5.43 -12.69 -1.07
C SER A 168 5.72 -11.22 -0.79
N ALA A 169 5.34 -10.35 -1.73
CA ALA A 169 5.47 -8.90 -1.62
C ALA A 169 4.10 -8.20 -1.77
N ALA A 170 4.08 -6.87 -1.81
CA ALA A 170 2.88 -6.06 -1.74
C ALA A 170 1.81 -6.34 -2.82
N GLY A 171 2.22 -6.81 -4.01
CA GLY A 171 1.29 -7.01 -5.13
C GLY A 171 0.74 -5.68 -5.69
N GLY A 172 -0.40 -5.73 -6.36
CA GLY A 172 -1.09 -4.55 -6.86
C GLY A 172 -0.43 -3.87 -8.07
N LEU A 173 -0.61 -2.56 -8.19
CA LEU A 173 -0.13 -1.73 -9.31
C LEU A 173 0.78 -0.58 -8.83
N PRO A 174 1.76 -0.15 -9.63
CA PRO A 174 2.65 0.94 -9.25
C PRO A 174 1.88 2.24 -8.99
N ILE A 175 2.13 2.89 -7.86
CA ILE A 175 1.52 4.18 -7.51
C ILE A 175 1.81 5.23 -8.58
N GLY A 176 0.79 6.00 -8.93
CA GLY A 176 0.80 7.02 -9.97
C GLY A 176 0.37 6.50 -11.35
N MET A 177 -0.05 5.23 -11.46
CA MET A 177 -0.65 4.67 -12.68
C MET A 177 -2.18 4.61 -12.63
N GLY A 178 -2.80 4.74 -11.46
CA GLY A 178 -4.26 4.75 -11.26
C GLY A 178 -4.88 6.14 -11.08
N GLY A 179 -4.15 7.21 -11.43
CA GLY A 179 -4.60 8.58 -11.17
C GLY A 179 -4.34 9.03 -9.73
N SER A 180 -5.09 10.06 -9.28
CA SER A 180 -4.99 10.61 -7.92
C SER A 180 -6.35 10.78 -7.27
N ALA A 181 -6.40 10.68 -5.93
CA ALA A 181 -7.60 10.86 -5.13
C ALA A 181 -7.30 11.57 -3.80
N VAL A 182 -8.30 12.25 -3.24
CA VAL A 182 -8.26 12.76 -1.87
C VAL A 182 -8.86 11.71 -0.95
N SER A 183 -8.09 11.30 0.06
CA SER A 183 -8.52 10.33 1.07
C SER A 183 -8.81 11.02 2.41
N LEU A 184 -10.01 10.80 2.95
CA LEU A 184 -10.41 11.31 4.25
C LEU A 184 -9.73 10.45 5.33
N LEU A 185 -8.70 11.01 5.98
CA LEU A 185 -7.92 10.32 7.01
C LEU A 185 -8.37 10.74 8.41
N SER A 186 -8.84 9.79 9.17
CA SER A 186 -9.20 9.93 10.59
C SER A 186 -8.19 9.20 11.49
N GLY A 187 -8.34 9.36 12.81
CA GLY A 187 -7.56 8.59 13.80
C GLY A 187 -8.06 7.16 14.00
N GLY A 188 -9.14 6.74 13.31
CA GLY A 188 -9.70 5.39 13.40
C GLY A 188 -8.96 4.34 12.56
N ILE A 189 -9.39 3.08 12.69
CA ILE A 189 -8.76 1.92 12.04
C ILE A 189 -9.05 1.89 10.53
N ASP A 190 -10.25 2.31 10.12
CA ASP A 190 -10.81 2.03 8.80
C ASP A 190 -10.21 2.92 7.69
N SER A 191 -9.97 4.21 7.98
CA SER A 191 -9.47 5.16 6.97
C SER A 191 -8.03 4.90 6.50
N PRO A 192 -7.07 4.49 7.37
CA PRO A 192 -5.74 4.06 6.90
C PRO A 192 -5.81 2.81 6.01
N VAL A 193 -6.66 1.83 6.37
CA VAL A 193 -6.86 0.61 5.60
C VAL A 193 -7.44 0.93 4.21
N SER A 194 -8.46 1.80 4.15
CA SER A 194 -9.04 2.27 2.88
C SER A 194 -8.02 2.96 2.00
N SER A 195 -7.20 3.82 2.58
CA SER A 195 -6.10 4.51 1.89
C SER A 195 -5.10 3.51 1.31
N TYR A 196 -4.66 2.52 2.09
CA TYR A 196 -3.78 1.45 1.63
C TYR A 196 -4.39 0.66 0.46
N MET A 197 -5.66 0.26 0.57
CA MET A 197 -6.33 -0.54 -0.45
C MET A 197 -6.40 0.18 -1.80
N ILE A 198 -6.70 1.48 -1.80
CA ILE A 198 -6.75 2.29 -3.02
C ILE A 198 -5.34 2.57 -3.57
N ALA A 199 -4.37 2.87 -2.70
CA ALA A 199 -2.98 3.03 -3.11
C ALA A 199 -2.44 1.76 -3.78
N LYS A 200 -2.82 0.57 -3.28
CA LYS A 200 -2.49 -0.73 -3.88
C LYS A 200 -3.01 -0.89 -5.32
N ARG A 201 -4.03 -0.12 -5.73
CA ARG A 201 -4.52 -0.08 -7.12
C ARG A 201 -3.81 0.95 -7.98
N GLY A 202 -2.69 1.50 -7.48
CA GLY A 202 -1.84 2.43 -8.22
C GLY A 202 -2.27 3.90 -8.11
N VAL A 203 -3.24 4.23 -7.26
CA VAL A 203 -3.72 5.60 -7.06
C VAL A 203 -2.76 6.36 -6.15
N GLN A 204 -2.39 7.56 -6.55
CA GLN A 204 -1.67 8.50 -5.70
C GLN A 204 -2.67 9.20 -4.78
N LEU A 205 -2.34 9.27 -3.48
CA LEU A 205 -3.23 9.84 -2.47
C LEU A 205 -2.70 11.18 -1.96
N GLU A 206 -3.65 12.11 -1.79
CA GLU A 206 -3.54 13.29 -0.95
C GLU A 206 -4.51 13.10 0.22
N MET A 207 -4.11 13.48 1.44
CA MET A 207 -4.92 13.23 2.64
C MET A 207 -5.60 14.50 3.12
N ILE A 208 -6.88 14.40 3.48
CA ILE A 208 -7.61 15.46 4.19
C ILE A 208 -7.99 14.96 5.57
N HIS A 209 -7.74 15.79 6.60
CA HIS A 209 -8.13 15.56 7.99
C HIS A 209 -8.87 16.77 8.54
N PHE A 210 -9.89 16.55 9.34
CA PHE A 210 -10.68 17.58 9.97
C PHE A 210 -10.32 17.69 11.46
N ALA A 211 -9.93 18.87 11.91
CA ALA A 211 -9.53 19.12 13.28
C ALA A 211 -10.45 20.17 13.93
N SER A 212 -10.88 19.92 15.16
CA SER A 212 -11.85 20.76 15.88
C SER A 212 -11.29 21.23 17.23
N PRO A 213 -10.21 22.02 17.27
CA PRO A 213 -9.74 22.61 18.50
C PRO A 213 -10.77 23.65 19.02
N PRO A 214 -11.01 23.79 20.35
CA PRO A 214 -10.34 23.07 21.45
C PRO A 214 -10.94 21.70 21.76
N TYR A 215 -11.98 21.25 21.06
CA TYR A 215 -12.70 20.00 21.34
C TYR A 215 -11.85 18.75 21.01
N THR A 216 -11.01 18.81 19.97
CA THR A 216 -10.03 17.77 19.71
C THR A 216 -8.66 18.21 20.20
N SER A 217 -7.91 17.27 20.82
CA SER A 217 -6.61 17.56 21.39
C SER A 217 -5.49 17.64 20.35
N GLN A 218 -4.37 18.26 20.71
CA GLN A 218 -3.15 18.20 19.89
C GLN A 218 -2.65 16.75 19.68
N LEU A 219 -2.88 15.87 20.66
CA LEU A 219 -2.53 14.45 20.57
C LEU A 219 -3.37 13.70 19.53
N ALA A 220 -4.63 14.10 19.32
CA ALA A 220 -5.47 13.57 18.24
C ALA A 220 -4.89 13.93 16.86
N ARG A 221 -4.45 15.17 16.68
CA ARG A 221 -3.74 15.60 15.47
C ARG A 221 -2.44 14.85 15.24
N GLU A 222 -1.64 14.67 16.27
CA GLU A 222 -0.38 13.93 16.20
C GLU A 222 -0.59 12.46 15.86
N LYS A 223 -1.63 11.82 16.41
CA LYS A 223 -2.07 10.48 16.06
C LYS A 223 -2.33 10.32 14.56
N VAL A 224 -3.07 11.23 13.96
CA VAL A 224 -3.38 11.19 12.52
C VAL A 224 -2.11 11.39 11.67
N LEU A 225 -1.23 12.30 12.06
CA LEU A 225 0.06 12.47 11.38
C LEU A 225 0.96 11.25 11.53
N GLN A 226 0.89 10.55 12.66
CA GLN A 226 1.60 9.29 12.86
C GLN A 226 1.04 8.18 11.96
N LEU A 227 -0.28 8.04 11.85
CA LEU A 227 -0.93 7.12 10.90
C LEU A 227 -0.52 7.42 9.45
N ALA A 228 -0.45 8.69 9.08
CA ALA A 228 0.05 9.09 7.78
C ALA A 228 1.52 8.67 7.56
N ARG A 229 2.41 8.77 8.60
CA ARG A 229 3.79 8.28 8.52
C ARG A 229 3.83 6.77 8.33
N GLU A 230 3.04 6.01 9.08
CA GLU A 230 2.94 4.55 9.00
C GLU A 230 2.41 4.05 7.64
N LEU A 231 1.64 4.87 6.94
CA LEU A 231 1.22 4.58 5.56
C LEU A 231 2.32 4.83 4.53
N THR A 232 3.30 5.71 4.79
CA THR A 232 4.30 6.08 3.77
C THR A 232 5.17 4.92 3.26
N PRO A 233 5.47 3.85 4.03
CA PRO A 233 6.13 2.65 3.51
C PRO A 233 5.39 2.00 2.33
N TRP A 234 4.07 2.15 2.26
CA TRP A 234 3.21 1.61 1.21
C TRP A 234 2.91 2.65 0.13
N THR A 235 2.45 3.84 0.53
CA THR A 235 1.92 4.87 -0.37
C THR A 235 2.98 5.78 -0.98
N GLY A 236 4.17 5.84 -0.40
CA GLY A 236 5.14 6.90 -0.72
C GLY A 236 4.88 8.15 0.10
N ARG A 237 5.35 9.29 -0.41
CA ARG A 237 5.14 10.59 0.23
C ARG A 237 3.65 10.90 0.25
N LEU A 238 3.19 11.46 1.37
CA LEU A 238 1.84 11.96 1.56
C LEU A 238 1.87 13.44 1.92
N THR A 239 0.85 14.17 1.47
CA THR A 239 0.54 15.50 1.99
C THR A 239 -0.76 15.36 2.77
N VAL A 240 -0.77 15.88 4.00
CA VAL A 240 -1.96 15.92 4.87
C VAL A 240 -2.43 17.36 4.96
N TYR A 241 -3.63 17.62 4.48
CA TYR A 241 -4.33 18.88 4.57
C TYR A 241 -5.23 18.83 5.82
N ILE A 242 -4.90 19.62 6.83
CA ILE A 242 -5.62 19.67 8.09
C ILE A 242 -6.55 20.88 8.04
N ILE A 243 -7.85 20.61 8.02
CA ILE A 243 -8.89 21.61 7.86
C ILE A 243 -9.46 21.97 9.25
N PRO A 244 -9.45 23.24 9.66
CA PRO A 244 -10.15 23.67 10.88
C PRO A 244 -11.65 23.51 10.69
N PHE A 245 -12.28 22.77 11.59
CA PHE A 245 -13.66 22.32 11.41
C PHE A 245 -14.60 22.77 12.53
N THR A 246 -14.07 23.42 13.57
CA THR A 246 -14.80 23.85 14.76
C THR A 246 -15.96 24.79 14.43
N GLU A 247 -15.71 25.83 13.62
CA GLU A 247 -16.72 26.82 13.24
C GLU A 247 -17.92 26.17 12.56
N ILE A 248 -17.67 25.23 11.67
CA ILE A 248 -18.71 24.48 10.95
C ILE A 248 -19.55 23.66 11.95
N GLN A 249 -18.90 22.97 12.88
CA GLN A 249 -19.61 22.14 13.87
C GLN A 249 -20.45 22.98 14.82
N GLU A 250 -19.92 24.10 15.30
CA GLU A 250 -20.66 25.03 16.18
C GLU A 250 -21.86 25.65 15.46
N GLU A 251 -21.70 25.99 14.17
CA GLU A 251 -22.78 26.55 13.37
C GLU A 251 -23.88 25.52 13.10
N ILE A 252 -23.52 24.27 12.77
CA ILE A 252 -24.51 23.20 12.62
C ILE A 252 -25.25 22.97 13.93
N ARG A 253 -24.54 22.91 15.06
CA ARG A 253 -25.13 22.72 16.39
C ARG A 253 -26.10 23.83 16.77
N ARG A 254 -25.80 25.07 16.38
CA ARG A 254 -26.61 26.25 16.68
C ARG A 254 -27.88 26.32 15.84
N SER A 255 -27.78 25.93 14.58
CA SER A 255 -28.79 26.29 13.57
C SER A 255 -29.57 25.09 13.00
N CYS A 256 -29.09 23.85 13.20
CA CYS A 256 -29.72 22.65 12.64
C CYS A 256 -30.28 21.72 13.74
N PRO A 257 -31.24 20.84 13.41
CA PRO A 257 -31.76 19.83 14.33
C PRO A 257 -30.65 18.86 14.79
N GLU A 258 -30.66 18.52 16.09
CA GLU A 258 -29.62 17.69 16.71
C GLU A 258 -29.50 16.32 16.07
N ASP A 259 -30.61 15.67 15.75
CA ASP A 259 -30.59 14.30 15.12
C ASP A 259 -30.00 14.27 13.69
N HIS A 260 -29.93 15.43 13.03
CA HIS A 260 -29.34 15.62 11.70
C HIS A 260 -27.88 16.11 11.74
N PHE A 261 -27.36 16.44 12.92
CA PHE A 261 -26.01 16.99 13.08
C PHE A 261 -24.95 16.20 12.34
N THR A 262 -24.86 14.88 12.55
CA THR A 262 -23.84 14.02 11.94
C THR A 262 -23.95 13.97 10.41
N LEU A 263 -25.19 13.99 9.89
CA LEU A 263 -25.41 13.96 8.44
C LEU A 263 -24.93 15.25 7.77
N ILE A 264 -25.33 16.40 8.30
CA ILE A 264 -24.93 17.71 7.78
C ILE A 264 -23.41 17.89 7.92
N MET A 265 -22.84 17.53 9.06
CA MET A 265 -21.40 17.54 9.29
C MET A 265 -20.64 16.74 8.21
N ARG A 266 -21.11 15.52 7.89
CA ARG A 266 -20.49 14.68 6.84
C ARG A 266 -20.63 15.30 5.46
N ARG A 267 -21.72 15.96 5.14
CA ARG A 267 -21.89 16.72 3.89
C ARG A 267 -20.84 17.83 3.77
N PHE A 268 -20.57 18.58 4.85
CA PHE A 268 -19.47 19.55 4.85
C PHE A 268 -18.09 18.89 4.62
N MET A 269 -17.82 17.77 5.28
CA MET A 269 -16.57 17.03 5.05
C MET A 269 -16.42 16.61 3.59
N MET A 270 -17.49 16.13 2.97
CA MET A 270 -17.45 15.72 1.55
C MET A 270 -17.29 16.93 0.62
N ARG A 271 -17.95 18.09 0.88
CA ARG A 271 -17.75 19.33 0.11
C ARG A 271 -16.31 19.84 0.20
N LEU A 272 -15.73 19.85 1.39
CA LEU A 272 -14.35 20.29 1.60
C LEU A 272 -13.36 19.33 0.91
N ALA A 273 -13.62 18.03 0.95
CA ALA A 273 -12.84 17.04 0.23
C ALA A 273 -12.97 17.18 -1.29
N ASP A 274 -14.18 17.47 -1.81
CA ASP A 274 -14.43 17.77 -3.22
C ASP A 274 -13.68 19.02 -3.69
N ARG A 275 -13.76 20.13 -2.93
CA ARG A 275 -13.03 21.37 -3.23
C ARG A 275 -11.53 21.12 -3.28
N LEU A 276 -10.98 20.43 -2.29
CA LEU A 276 -9.57 20.06 -2.28
C LEU A 276 -9.21 19.17 -3.46
N ALA A 277 -10.04 18.19 -3.79
CA ALA A 277 -9.81 17.30 -4.92
C ALA A 277 -9.76 18.06 -6.25
N ARG A 278 -10.66 19.02 -6.46
CA ARG A 278 -10.68 19.88 -7.66
C ARG A 278 -9.45 20.77 -7.73
N GLU A 279 -9.06 21.41 -6.61
CA GLU A 279 -7.84 22.23 -6.50
C GLU A 279 -6.58 21.41 -6.87
N LEU A 280 -6.51 20.16 -6.42
CA LEU A 280 -5.38 19.25 -6.66
C LEU A 280 -5.50 18.41 -7.94
N HIS A 281 -6.56 18.64 -8.74
CA HIS A 281 -6.87 17.85 -9.94
C HIS A 281 -7.03 16.34 -9.68
N CYS A 282 -7.40 15.94 -8.45
CA CYS A 282 -7.76 14.58 -8.11
C CYS A 282 -9.10 14.18 -8.76
N LYS A 283 -9.30 12.87 -9.00
CA LYS A 283 -10.44 12.35 -9.78
C LYS A 283 -11.43 11.55 -8.95
N ALA A 284 -11.17 11.37 -7.66
CA ALA A 284 -12.03 10.62 -6.75
C ALA A 284 -11.79 11.04 -5.31
N LEU A 285 -12.75 10.72 -4.45
CA LEU A 285 -12.64 10.75 -3.00
C LEU A 285 -12.53 9.33 -2.46
N VAL A 286 -11.85 9.16 -1.32
CA VAL A 286 -11.72 7.86 -0.64
C VAL A 286 -12.17 8.02 0.80
N THR A 287 -13.07 7.16 1.26
CA THR A 287 -13.55 7.15 2.64
C THR A 287 -13.36 5.79 3.30
N GLY A 288 -13.29 5.76 4.64
CA GLY A 288 -13.23 4.55 5.46
C GLY A 288 -14.60 4.05 5.91
N GLU A 289 -15.66 4.33 5.16
CA GLU A 289 -17.02 3.95 5.52
C GLU A 289 -17.25 2.45 5.32
N CYS A 290 -17.92 1.83 6.32
CA CYS A 290 -18.32 0.43 6.33
C CYS A 290 -19.80 0.34 6.68
N LEU A 291 -20.61 -0.41 5.91
CA LEU A 291 -22.05 -0.52 6.14
C LEU A 291 -22.38 -1.09 7.52
N GLY A 292 -23.30 -0.42 8.21
CA GLY A 292 -23.85 -0.90 9.47
C GLY A 292 -22.92 -0.80 10.69
N GLN A 293 -21.72 -0.22 10.53
CA GLN A 293 -20.80 -0.10 11.65
C GLN A 293 -21.21 0.99 12.66
N VAL A 294 -21.73 2.09 12.17
CA VAL A 294 -22.31 3.19 12.97
C VAL A 294 -23.58 3.73 12.33
N ALA A 295 -24.40 4.47 13.11
CA ALA A 295 -25.70 4.98 12.67
C ALA A 295 -25.63 5.86 11.39
N SER A 296 -24.53 6.55 11.14
CA SER A 296 -24.31 7.37 9.95
C SER A 296 -23.78 6.58 8.73
N GLN A 297 -23.68 5.26 8.83
CA GLN A 297 -23.19 4.37 7.74
C GLN A 297 -24.30 3.43 7.26
N THR A 298 -25.52 3.92 7.17
CA THR A 298 -26.63 3.28 6.45
C THR A 298 -26.62 3.67 4.97
N MET A 299 -27.28 2.91 4.11
CA MET A 299 -27.37 3.24 2.68
C MET A 299 -27.97 4.65 2.45
N ASP A 300 -29.00 5.01 3.20
CA ASP A 300 -29.63 6.33 3.10
C ASP A 300 -28.68 7.45 3.56
N ALA A 301 -27.94 7.24 4.65
CA ALA A 301 -26.96 8.21 5.15
C ALA A 301 -25.78 8.38 4.18
N LEU A 302 -25.30 7.31 3.55
CA LEU A 302 -24.26 7.37 2.53
C LEU A 302 -24.73 8.15 1.31
N ARG A 303 -25.97 7.93 0.84
CA ARG A 303 -26.56 8.68 -0.27
C ARG A 303 -26.64 10.17 0.06
N VAL A 304 -27.07 10.54 1.27
CA VAL A 304 -27.15 11.94 1.73
C VAL A 304 -25.77 12.60 1.75
N SER A 305 -24.76 11.92 2.27
CA SER A 305 -23.41 12.48 2.34
C SER A 305 -22.73 12.61 0.96
N GLU A 306 -23.05 11.71 0.02
CA GLU A 306 -22.49 11.72 -1.34
C GLU A 306 -23.17 12.73 -2.28
N ASP A 307 -24.38 13.15 -1.96
CA ASP A 307 -25.19 14.08 -2.75
C ASP A 307 -24.52 15.45 -3.05
N VAL A 308 -23.47 15.79 -2.35
CA VAL A 308 -22.74 17.07 -2.45
C VAL A 308 -21.51 17.04 -3.37
N THR A 309 -21.23 15.92 -4.01
CA THR A 309 -20.10 15.74 -4.93
C THR A 309 -20.54 14.92 -6.14
N ASP A 310 -19.97 15.23 -7.31
CA ASP A 310 -20.09 14.43 -8.54
C ASP A 310 -18.84 13.59 -8.79
N LEU A 311 -17.82 13.69 -7.92
CA LEU A 311 -16.65 12.83 -7.99
C LEU A 311 -16.98 11.42 -7.49
N PRO A 312 -16.43 10.36 -8.10
CA PRO A 312 -16.55 9.01 -7.58
C PRO A 312 -16.07 8.93 -6.12
N VAL A 313 -16.91 8.39 -5.23
CA VAL A 313 -16.56 8.14 -3.83
C VAL A 313 -16.22 6.67 -3.67
N LEU A 314 -14.94 6.38 -3.47
CA LEU A 314 -14.42 5.03 -3.32
C LEU A 314 -14.47 4.61 -1.84
N ARG A 315 -15.12 3.48 -1.58
CA ARG A 315 -15.32 2.93 -0.23
C ARG A 315 -14.76 1.51 -0.16
N PRO A 316 -13.42 1.35 -0.07
CA PRO A 316 -12.78 0.02 -0.18
C PRO A 316 -13.22 -0.99 0.87
N VAL A 317 -13.58 -0.53 2.07
CA VAL A 317 -13.96 -1.37 3.21
C VAL A 317 -15.48 -1.52 3.39
N ILE A 318 -16.29 -1.05 2.44
CA ILE A 318 -17.75 -0.93 2.59
C ILE A 318 -18.45 -2.24 2.97
N GLY A 319 -17.97 -3.38 2.51
CA GLY A 319 -18.53 -4.71 2.76
C GLY A 319 -17.66 -5.61 3.62
N MET A 320 -16.64 -5.06 4.27
CA MET A 320 -15.73 -5.82 5.12
C MET A 320 -16.24 -5.86 6.57
N ASP A 321 -16.02 -6.98 7.26
CA ASP A 321 -16.24 -7.03 8.69
C ASP A 321 -15.08 -6.39 9.47
N LYS A 322 -15.29 -6.15 10.77
CA LYS A 322 -14.29 -5.47 11.61
C LYS A 322 -13.00 -6.26 11.77
N GLU A 323 -13.08 -7.58 11.79
CA GLU A 323 -11.95 -8.49 11.91
C GLU A 323 -11.06 -8.44 10.66
N GLU A 324 -11.66 -8.36 9.48
CA GLU A 324 -10.94 -8.24 8.20
C GLU A 324 -10.17 -6.93 8.15
N ILE A 325 -10.79 -5.81 8.57
CA ILE A 325 -10.17 -4.49 8.61
C ILE A 325 -9.02 -4.48 9.63
N VAL A 326 -9.21 -5.05 10.83
CA VAL A 326 -8.18 -5.15 11.88
C VAL A 326 -6.98 -5.96 11.39
N ARG A 327 -7.21 -7.08 10.70
CA ARG A 327 -6.11 -7.87 10.11
C ARG A 327 -5.27 -7.05 9.13
N LEU A 328 -5.92 -6.27 8.27
CA LEU A 328 -5.22 -5.37 7.35
C LEU A 328 -4.50 -4.24 8.09
N ALA A 329 -5.13 -3.62 9.10
CA ALA A 329 -4.51 -2.57 9.90
C ALA A 329 -3.22 -3.06 10.59
N ARG A 330 -3.23 -4.28 11.13
CA ARG A 330 -2.04 -4.93 11.70
C ARG A 330 -0.98 -5.21 10.63
N HIS A 331 -1.38 -5.71 9.46
CA HIS A 331 -0.48 -5.98 8.35
C HIS A 331 0.26 -4.72 7.86
N ILE A 332 -0.43 -3.59 7.82
CA ILE A 332 0.16 -2.32 7.37
C ILE A 332 0.82 -1.51 8.49
N GLY A 333 0.72 -1.96 9.74
CA GLY A 333 1.37 -1.36 10.91
C GLY A 333 0.64 -0.15 11.51
N THR A 334 -0.64 0.07 11.17
CA THR A 334 -1.43 1.23 11.64
C THR A 334 -2.32 0.92 12.85
N PHE A 335 -2.47 -0.35 13.22
CA PHE A 335 -3.43 -0.77 14.25
C PHE A 335 -3.15 -0.16 15.61
N ASP A 336 -1.92 -0.25 16.12
CA ASP A 336 -1.57 0.17 17.48
C ASP A 336 -1.73 1.69 17.66
N THR A 337 -1.39 2.47 16.65
CA THR A 337 -1.64 3.92 16.64
C THR A 337 -3.15 4.22 16.56
N SER A 338 -3.90 3.48 15.74
CA SER A 338 -5.35 3.72 15.56
C SER A 338 -6.18 3.52 16.82
N ILE A 339 -5.76 2.64 17.73
CA ILE A 339 -6.48 2.36 19.00
C ILE A 339 -6.11 3.30 20.16
N LEU A 340 -5.19 4.25 19.95
CA LEU A 340 -4.88 5.25 20.97
C LEU A 340 -6.14 6.06 21.33
N PRO A 341 -6.36 6.40 22.63
CA PRO A 341 -7.61 6.98 23.14
C PRO A 341 -7.72 8.50 22.89
N TYR A 342 -7.45 8.93 21.65
CA TYR A 342 -7.60 10.34 21.25
C TYR A 342 -8.75 10.44 20.25
N GLU A 343 -9.75 11.24 20.60
CA GLU A 343 -11.00 11.35 19.86
C GLU A 343 -10.87 12.18 18.59
N ASP A 344 -11.56 11.74 17.54
CA ASP A 344 -11.71 12.47 16.28
C ASP A 344 -12.82 13.53 16.35
N CYS A 345 -12.81 14.48 15.43
CA CYS A 345 -13.83 15.53 15.31
C CYS A 345 -15.26 14.95 15.17
N CYS A 346 -15.42 13.76 14.61
CA CYS A 346 -16.74 13.14 14.40
C CYS A 346 -17.45 12.73 15.70
N THR A 347 -16.75 12.59 16.81
CA THR A 347 -17.33 12.17 18.11
C THR A 347 -17.70 13.34 19.01
N VAL A 348 -17.23 14.55 18.72
CA VAL A 348 -17.32 15.73 19.60
C VAL A 348 -18.77 16.12 19.92
N PHE A 349 -19.67 16.07 18.95
CA PHE A 349 -21.06 16.47 19.08
C PHE A 349 -22.05 15.39 18.60
N THR A 350 -21.73 14.12 18.89
CA THR A 350 -22.59 13.01 18.46
C THR A 350 -23.95 13.07 19.14
N PRO A 351 -25.05 13.11 18.37
CA PRO A 351 -26.41 13.14 18.96
C PRO A 351 -26.73 11.81 19.63
N PRO A 352 -27.50 11.79 20.72
CA PRO A 352 -27.91 10.55 21.38
C PRO A 352 -28.84 9.69 20.52
N HIS A 353 -29.58 10.28 19.59
CA HIS A 353 -30.51 9.61 18.68
C HIS A 353 -30.31 10.09 17.24
N PRO A 354 -29.26 9.65 16.53
CA PRO A 354 -28.99 10.08 15.16
C PRO A 354 -30.03 9.52 14.19
N LYS A 355 -30.41 10.30 13.18
CA LYS A 355 -31.30 9.89 12.10
C LYS A 355 -30.64 8.80 11.24
N THR A 356 -31.20 7.59 11.23
CA THR A 356 -30.66 6.43 10.49
C THR A 356 -31.27 6.24 9.10
N LYS A 357 -32.43 6.83 8.83
CA LYS A 357 -33.13 6.80 7.53
C LYS A 357 -33.43 8.25 7.07
N PRO A 358 -32.37 9.00 6.70
CA PRO A 358 -32.55 10.36 6.23
C PRO A 358 -33.04 10.39 4.79
N ASN A 359 -33.74 11.47 4.43
CA ASN A 359 -34.07 11.81 3.05
C ASN A 359 -33.18 12.97 2.60
N VAL A 360 -32.75 12.93 1.33
CA VAL A 360 -31.82 13.93 0.77
C VAL A 360 -32.47 15.33 0.78
N GLU A 361 -33.73 15.43 0.36
CA GLU A 361 -34.47 16.70 0.29
C GLU A 361 -34.64 17.30 1.70
N GLU A 362 -35.01 16.51 2.68
CA GLU A 362 -35.14 16.90 4.09
C GLU A 362 -33.80 17.49 4.62
N VAL A 363 -32.69 16.81 4.34
CA VAL A 363 -31.36 17.27 4.82
C VAL A 363 -30.91 18.54 4.08
N ARG A 364 -31.21 18.69 2.78
CA ARG A 364 -30.96 19.92 2.03
C ARG A 364 -31.73 21.12 2.60
N GLU A 365 -32.99 20.94 2.95
CA GLU A 365 -33.81 21.99 3.58
C GLU A 365 -33.25 22.44 4.94
N MET A 366 -32.84 21.47 5.76
CA MET A 366 -32.23 21.76 7.07
C MET A 366 -30.86 22.43 6.95
N GLU A 367 -30.07 22.07 5.92
CA GLU A 367 -28.79 22.68 5.67
C GLU A 367 -28.89 24.10 5.07
N ALA A 368 -29.98 24.42 4.42
CA ALA A 368 -30.18 25.70 3.72
C ALA A 368 -30.16 26.95 4.64
N VAL A 369 -30.30 26.78 5.93
CA VAL A 369 -30.15 27.87 6.92
C VAL A 369 -28.72 28.30 7.16
N LEU A 370 -27.74 27.49 6.69
CA LEU A 370 -26.30 27.70 6.89
C LEU A 370 -25.71 28.49 5.73
N ASP A 371 -24.75 29.37 6.02
CA ASP A 371 -23.83 29.93 5.00
C ASP A 371 -22.77 28.87 4.56
N VAL A 372 -23.25 27.88 3.80
CA VAL A 372 -22.43 26.72 3.40
C VAL A 372 -21.17 27.15 2.67
N GLU A 373 -21.28 28.08 1.70
CA GLU A 373 -20.16 28.52 0.89
C GLU A 373 -19.14 29.29 1.73
N GLY A 374 -19.57 30.26 2.53
CA GLY A 374 -18.69 31.05 3.39
C GLY A 374 -18.01 30.22 4.47
N LEU A 375 -18.72 29.25 5.08
CA LEU A 375 -18.12 28.30 6.03
C LEU A 375 -17.04 27.45 5.39
N CYS A 376 -17.28 26.91 4.19
CA CYS A 376 -16.29 26.14 3.46
C CYS A 376 -15.10 26.99 3.03
N ASP A 377 -15.30 28.22 2.58
CA ASP A 377 -14.23 29.12 2.17
C ASP A 377 -13.28 29.45 3.33
N ARG A 378 -13.83 29.77 4.52
CA ARG A 378 -13.05 30.05 5.72
C ARG A 378 -12.28 28.80 6.20
N ALA A 379 -12.92 27.63 6.18
CA ALA A 379 -12.26 26.37 6.53
C ALA A 379 -11.11 26.04 5.58
N MET A 380 -11.32 26.19 4.27
CA MET A 380 -10.26 25.96 3.28
C MET A 380 -9.12 26.97 3.39
N ALA A 381 -9.41 28.23 3.65
CA ALA A 381 -8.40 29.29 3.85
C ALA A 381 -7.54 29.05 5.09
N GLY A 382 -8.13 28.50 6.16
CA GLY A 382 -7.45 28.20 7.43
C GLY A 382 -6.70 26.89 7.48
N ARG A 383 -6.62 26.14 6.37
CA ARG A 383 -5.98 24.85 6.33
C ARG A 383 -4.47 24.88 6.61
N ASP A 384 -3.99 23.89 7.36
CA ASP A 384 -2.57 23.59 7.53
C ASP A 384 -2.15 22.46 6.59
N VAL A 385 -0.90 22.52 6.07
CA VAL A 385 -0.40 21.57 5.09
C VAL A 385 0.88 20.91 5.60
N VAL A 386 0.82 19.62 5.88
CA VAL A 386 1.93 18.85 6.43
C VAL A 386 2.41 17.81 5.41
N LYS A 387 3.69 17.92 5.01
CA LYS A 387 4.33 16.93 4.13
C LYS A 387 4.93 15.81 4.95
N VAL A 388 4.43 14.61 4.76
CA VAL A 388 4.87 13.40 5.46
C VAL A 388 5.74 12.55 4.54
N ARG A 389 6.92 12.17 5.05
CA ARG A 389 7.90 11.34 4.32
C ARG A 389 8.26 10.14 5.17
N TYR A 390 8.65 9.06 4.47
CA TYR A 390 9.19 7.83 5.07
C TYR A 390 10.55 8.08 5.70
#